data_dbacc082c28027d9c316ce880b321cb8
#
_entry.id   dbacc082c28027d9c316ce880b321cb8
#
_cell.length_a   1.000
_cell.length_b   1.000
_cell.length_c   1.000
_cell.angle_alpha   90.00
_cell.angle_beta   90.00
_cell.angle_gamma   90.00
#
_symmetry.space_group_name_H-M   'P 1'
#
loop_
_entity.id
_entity.type
_entity.pdbx_description
1 polymer ?
#
loop_
_entity_poly.entity_id
_entity_poly.type
_entity_poly.pdbx_seq_one_letter_code
_entity_poly.pdbx_strand_id
1 'polypeptide(L)'
;VRVCVGEDDLLFRQGVVRVLTDGGLVVVAEADNAVDFLTETLVHRPDVAVVDIRMPPHRDDDGLRAAIELRERIPDMGVVLLTQYCDPEFAVELIGDRPEGVGYLLKERVGDIDEFVSAVTRVARGGSALDSEVIARMLRPRPIPEELAPLTPRERAVLAAMAEGLSNQGIAHALLISSAAVEKHVTAVFRKLSITSDGAEHRRVRAVLRYLTAQRT
;
A
#
# COMPACT_ATOMS: atom_id res chain seq x y z
N VAL A 1 -23.93 -13.45 2.51
CA VAL A 1 -22.68 -12.89 1.91
C VAL A 1 -21.82 -14.05 1.44
N ARG A 2 -21.44 -14.03 0.16
CA ARG A 2 -20.53 -15.00 -0.48
C ARG A 2 -19.09 -14.50 -0.39
N VAL A 3 -18.15 -15.39 -0.04
CA VAL A 3 -16.76 -15.05 0.22
C VAL A 3 -15.83 -15.97 -0.56
N CYS A 4 -14.78 -15.44 -1.19
CA CYS A 4 -13.57 -16.18 -1.59
C CYS A 4 -12.45 -15.92 -0.59
N VAL A 5 -11.68 -16.98 -0.24
CA VAL A 5 -10.58 -16.90 0.72
C VAL A 5 -9.26 -17.29 0.03
N GLY A 6 -8.26 -16.42 0.11
CA GLY A 6 -6.88 -16.66 -0.33
C GLY A 6 -5.92 -16.64 0.86
N GLU A 7 -5.24 -17.76 1.12
CA GLU A 7 -4.29 -17.89 2.23
C GLU A 7 -3.41 -19.13 2.00
N ASP A 8 -2.11 -19.00 2.08
CA ASP A 8 -1.19 -20.11 1.81
C ASP A 8 -0.98 -21.03 3.03
N ASP A 9 -1.12 -20.50 4.25
CA ASP A 9 -1.11 -21.34 5.46
C ASP A 9 -2.43 -22.13 5.59
N LEU A 10 -2.33 -23.44 5.44
CA LEU A 10 -3.49 -24.33 5.49
C LEU A 10 -4.28 -24.22 6.80
N LEU A 11 -3.60 -24.14 7.95
CA LEU A 11 -4.27 -24.11 9.24
C LEU A 11 -4.97 -22.77 9.43
N PHE A 12 -4.33 -21.67 9.07
CA PHE A 12 -4.92 -20.35 9.16
C PHE A 12 -6.10 -20.22 8.17
N ARG A 13 -5.95 -20.69 6.93
CA ARG A 13 -7.04 -20.71 5.93
C ARG A 13 -8.26 -21.43 6.45
N GLN A 14 -8.10 -22.65 7.00
CA GLN A 14 -9.22 -23.41 7.56
C GLN A 14 -9.83 -22.71 8.77
N GLY A 15 -9.03 -22.02 9.58
CA GLY A 15 -9.52 -21.18 10.67
C GLY A 15 -10.40 -20.05 10.17
N VAL A 16 -9.94 -19.30 9.15
CA VAL A 16 -10.70 -18.20 8.51
C VAL A 16 -12.02 -18.72 7.91
N VAL A 17 -11.93 -19.81 7.14
CA VAL A 17 -13.11 -20.45 6.53
C VAL A 17 -14.13 -20.85 7.58
N ARG A 18 -13.67 -21.46 8.67
CA ARG A 18 -14.53 -21.89 9.78
C ARG A 18 -15.22 -20.69 10.44
N VAL A 19 -14.45 -19.65 10.78
CA VAL A 19 -14.97 -18.42 11.41
C VAL A 19 -16.03 -17.75 10.53
N LEU A 20 -15.76 -17.61 9.23
CA LEU A 20 -16.71 -17.01 8.30
C LEU A 20 -17.98 -17.84 8.16
N THR A 21 -17.85 -19.17 8.09
CA THR A 21 -18.99 -20.08 7.94
C THR A 21 -19.85 -20.10 9.21
N ASP A 22 -19.26 -20.18 10.39
CA ASP A 22 -19.98 -20.12 11.67
C ASP A 22 -20.65 -18.74 11.86
N GLY A 23 -20.07 -17.68 11.30
CA GLY A 23 -20.67 -16.34 11.23
C GLY A 23 -21.77 -16.19 10.17
N GLY A 24 -22.17 -17.27 9.48
CA GLY A 24 -23.27 -17.28 8.52
C GLY A 24 -22.92 -16.78 7.11
N LEU A 25 -21.62 -16.65 6.78
CA LEU A 25 -21.16 -16.36 5.44
C LEU A 25 -20.94 -17.65 4.65
N VAL A 26 -21.03 -17.57 3.33
CA VAL A 26 -20.87 -18.73 2.44
C VAL A 26 -19.51 -18.62 1.73
N VAL A 27 -18.55 -19.45 2.14
CA VAL A 27 -17.28 -19.55 1.43
C VAL A 27 -17.52 -20.34 0.15
N VAL A 28 -17.29 -19.69 -1.00
CA VAL A 28 -17.56 -20.25 -2.33
C VAL A 28 -16.32 -20.75 -3.04
N ALA A 29 -15.14 -20.29 -2.64
CA ALA A 29 -13.86 -20.80 -3.11
C ALA A 29 -12.75 -20.51 -2.09
N GLU A 30 -11.72 -21.37 -2.13
CA GLU A 30 -10.49 -21.25 -1.35
C GLU A 30 -9.29 -21.39 -2.29
N ALA A 31 -8.20 -20.65 -2.05
CA ALA A 31 -6.96 -20.78 -2.78
C ALA A 31 -5.75 -20.62 -1.85
N ASP A 32 -4.64 -21.25 -2.20
CA ASP A 32 -3.38 -21.20 -1.45
C ASP A 32 -2.28 -20.38 -2.15
N ASN A 33 -2.63 -19.75 -3.26
CA ASN A 33 -1.75 -18.88 -4.01
C ASN A 33 -2.54 -17.76 -4.72
N ALA A 34 -1.85 -16.68 -5.09
CA ALA A 34 -2.49 -15.49 -5.65
C ALA A 34 -3.11 -15.72 -7.04
N VAL A 35 -2.54 -16.61 -7.86
CA VAL A 35 -3.00 -16.88 -9.23
C VAL A 35 -4.34 -17.61 -9.21
N ASP A 36 -4.43 -18.68 -8.41
CA ASP A 36 -5.68 -19.45 -8.25
C ASP A 36 -6.72 -18.60 -7.53
N PHE A 37 -6.32 -17.82 -6.52
CA PHE A 37 -7.22 -16.90 -5.82
C PHE A 37 -7.88 -15.90 -6.79
N LEU A 38 -7.08 -15.26 -7.65
CA LEU A 38 -7.60 -14.33 -8.67
C LEU A 38 -8.57 -15.05 -9.61
N THR A 39 -8.18 -16.23 -10.09
CA THR A 39 -8.98 -17.03 -11.04
C THR A 39 -10.31 -17.45 -10.44
N GLU A 40 -10.30 -18.05 -9.24
CA GLU A 40 -11.49 -18.52 -8.55
C GLU A 40 -12.43 -17.35 -8.18
N THR A 41 -11.86 -16.22 -7.77
CA THR A 41 -12.66 -15.02 -7.44
C THR A 41 -13.36 -14.47 -8.68
N LEU A 42 -12.69 -14.42 -9.82
CA LEU A 42 -13.29 -13.98 -11.09
C LEU A 42 -14.40 -14.92 -11.58
N VAL A 43 -14.24 -16.24 -11.38
CA VAL A 43 -15.23 -17.27 -11.75
C VAL A 43 -16.46 -17.21 -10.85
N HIS A 44 -16.24 -17.20 -9.53
CA HIS A 44 -17.31 -17.29 -8.54
C HIS A 44 -18.03 -15.98 -8.27
N ARG A 45 -17.40 -14.83 -8.54
CA ARG A 45 -17.91 -13.47 -8.30
C ARG A 45 -18.58 -13.36 -6.93
N PRO A 46 -17.82 -13.43 -5.84
CA PRO A 46 -18.33 -13.30 -4.48
C PRO A 46 -18.74 -11.85 -4.20
N ASP A 47 -19.40 -11.63 -3.06
CA ASP A 47 -19.68 -10.29 -2.55
C ASP A 47 -18.41 -9.64 -1.97
N VAL A 48 -17.51 -10.47 -1.43
CA VAL A 48 -16.24 -10.03 -0.85
C VAL A 48 -15.15 -11.09 -1.03
N ALA A 49 -13.93 -10.65 -1.25
CA ALA A 49 -12.72 -11.47 -1.27
C ALA A 49 -11.88 -11.18 -0.02
N VAL A 50 -11.45 -12.22 0.69
CA VAL A 50 -10.54 -12.14 1.86
C VAL A 50 -9.22 -12.77 1.47
N VAL A 51 -8.11 -12.03 1.54
CA VAL A 51 -6.84 -12.50 1.00
C VAL A 51 -5.64 -12.08 1.85
N ASP A 52 -4.70 -13.01 2.04
CA ASP A 52 -3.39 -12.67 2.60
C ASP A 52 -2.56 -11.90 1.58
N ILE A 53 -1.79 -10.94 2.07
CA ILE A 53 -0.89 -10.13 1.24
C ILE A 53 0.23 -10.99 0.65
N ARG A 54 0.80 -11.90 1.46
CA ARG A 54 2.03 -12.62 1.14
C ARG A 54 1.77 -14.07 0.75
N MET A 55 1.23 -14.28 -0.42
CA MET A 55 1.00 -15.62 -0.98
C MET A 55 2.00 -15.97 -2.08
N PRO A 56 2.18 -17.28 -2.39
CA PRO A 56 2.91 -17.66 -3.59
C PRO A 56 2.33 -17.01 -4.87
N PRO A 57 3.17 -16.79 -5.92
CA PRO A 57 4.47 -17.42 -6.16
C PRO A 57 5.67 -16.74 -5.49
N HIS A 58 5.68 -15.43 -5.26
CA HIS A 58 6.87 -14.72 -4.78
C HIS A 58 6.87 -14.49 -3.27
N ARG A 59 5.69 -14.47 -2.64
CA ARG A 59 5.48 -14.22 -1.20
C ARG A 59 5.85 -12.82 -0.73
N ASP A 60 5.83 -11.84 -1.62
CA ASP A 60 6.06 -10.44 -1.29
C ASP A 60 4.73 -9.69 -1.14
N ASP A 61 4.13 -9.34 -2.27
CA ASP A 61 2.88 -8.57 -2.37
C ASP A 61 1.88 -9.19 -3.37
N ASP A 62 2.05 -10.48 -3.71
CA ASP A 62 1.24 -11.13 -4.76
C ASP A 62 -0.26 -11.11 -4.45
N GLY A 63 -0.64 -11.29 -3.18
CA GLY A 63 -2.03 -11.19 -2.76
C GLY A 63 -2.58 -9.76 -2.84
N LEU A 64 -1.76 -8.75 -2.53
CA LEU A 64 -2.13 -7.35 -2.72
C LEU A 64 -2.36 -7.03 -4.19
N ARG A 65 -1.47 -7.48 -5.08
CA ARG A 65 -1.63 -7.28 -6.54
C ARG A 65 -2.90 -7.93 -7.05
N ALA A 66 -3.18 -9.17 -6.62
CA ALA A 66 -4.44 -9.84 -6.97
C ALA A 66 -5.66 -9.04 -6.46
N ALA A 67 -5.58 -8.50 -5.24
CA ALA A 67 -6.63 -7.67 -4.66
C ALA A 67 -6.88 -6.38 -5.46
N ILE A 68 -5.82 -5.69 -5.88
CA ILE A 68 -5.90 -4.46 -6.71
C ILE A 68 -6.53 -4.79 -8.05
N GLU A 69 -6.06 -5.85 -8.72
CA GLU A 69 -6.61 -6.30 -10.02
C GLU A 69 -8.09 -6.67 -9.90
N LEU A 70 -8.50 -7.33 -8.82
CA LEU A 70 -9.91 -7.65 -8.56
C LEU A 70 -10.77 -6.38 -8.40
N ARG A 71 -10.28 -5.37 -7.70
CA ARG A 71 -10.99 -4.09 -7.53
C ARG A 71 -11.16 -3.32 -8.85
N GLU A 72 -10.23 -3.47 -9.79
CA GLU A 72 -10.35 -2.91 -11.13
C GLU A 72 -11.38 -3.67 -11.97
N ARG A 73 -11.35 -5.01 -11.92
CA ARG A 73 -12.22 -5.88 -12.75
C ARG A 73 -13.64 -6.04 -12.22
N ILE A 74 -13.82 -5.96 -10.88
CA ILE A 74 -15.11 -6.10 -10.21
C ILE A 74 -15.28 -4.96 -9.20
N PRO A 75 -15.59 -3.73 -9.65
CA PRO A 75 -15.59 -2.54 -8.82
C PRO A 75 -16.54 -2.56 -7.61
N ASP A 76 -17.62 -3.33 -7.69
CA ASP A 76 -18.65 -3.43 -6.64
C ASP A 76 -18.33 -4.53 -5.61
N MET A 77 -17.29 -5.34 -5.83
CA MET A 77 -16.89 -6.38 -4.89
C MET A 77 -16.03 -5.81 -3.78
N GLY A 78 -16.32 -6.21 -2.53
CA GLY A 78 -15.47 -5.89 -1.40
C GLY A 78 -14.16 -6.69 -1.40
N VAL A 79 -13.07 -6.10 -0.92
CA VAL A 79 -11.79 -6.78 -0.74
C VAL A 79 -11.26 -6.53 0.66
N VAL A 80 -10.93 -7.59 1.38
CA VAL A 80 -10.29 -7.55 2.70
C VAL A 80 -8.90 -8.16 2.59
N LEU A 81 -7.88 -7.35 2.83
CA LEU A 81 -6.52 -7.85 3.03
C LEU A 81 -6.33 -8.30 4.48
N LEU A 82 -5.77 -9.48 4.64
CA LEU A 82 -5.24 -9.97 5.91
C LEU A 82 -3.72 -9.85 5.90
N THR A 83 -3.14 -9.43 7.00
CA THR A 83 -1.69 -9.34 7.14
C THR A 83 -1.24 -9.65 8.55
N GLN A 84 -0.06 -10.25 8.66
CA GLN A 84 0.61 -10.44 9.96
C GLN A 84 1.31 -9.17 10.43
N TYR A 85 1.75 -8.33 9.48
CA TYR A 85 2.52 -7.13 9.76
C TYR A 85 1.82 -5.90 9.20
N CYS A 86 1.67 -4.89 10.03
CA CYS A 86 1.06 -3.63 9.61
C CYS A 86 2.03 -2.85 8.71
N ASP A 87 1.76 -2.86 7.41
CA ASP A 87 2.42 -1.99 6.43
C ASP A 87 1.41 -0.98 5.87
N PRO A 88 1.52 0.30 6.25
CA PRO A 88 0.57 1.30 5.82
C PRO A 88 0.67 1.62 4.32
N GLU A 89 1.77 1.29 3.64
CA GLU A 89 1.92 1.53 2.20
C GLU A 89 0.97 0.62 1.41
N PHE A 90 0.87 -0.65 1.80
CA PHE A 90 -0.07 -1.59 1.21
C PHE A 90 -1.54 -1.18 1.40
N ALA A 91 -1.86 -0.60 2.57
CA ALA A 91 -3.20 -0.07 2.80
C ALA A 91 -3.51 1.12 1.88
N VAL A 92 -2.57 2.04 1.71
CA VAL A 92 -2.71 3.19 0.80
C VAL A 92 -2.85 2.73 -0.65
N GLU A 93 -2.05 1.74 -1.07
CA GLU A 93 -2.08 1.19 -2.42
C GLU A 93 -3.42 0.50 -2.71
N LEU A 94 -3.93 -0.31 -1.78
CA LEU A 94 -5.24 -0.96 -1.92
C LEU A 94 -6.39 0.05 -1.97
N ILE A 95 -6.36 1.07 -1.10
CA ILE A 95 -7.42 2.10 -1.04
C ILE A 95 -7.45 2.88 -2.36
N GLY A 96 -6.28 3.31 -2.87
CA GLY A 96 -6.20 4.12 -4.08
C GLY A 96 -7.13 5.33 -4.02
N ASP A 97 -7.87 5.58 -5.09
CA ASP A 97 -8.85 6.67 -5.18
C ASP A 97 -10.26 6.28 -4.68
N ARG A 98 -10.48 5.02 -4.28
CA ARG A 98 -11.78 4.49 -3.86
C ARG A 98 -11.68 3.80 -2.51
N PRO A 99 -12.09 4.45 -1.41
CA PRO A 99 -12.05 3.87 -0.06
C PRO A 99 -13.20 2.88 0.22
N GLU A 100 -14.22 2.83 -0.63
CA GLU A 100 -15.38 1.95 -0.45
C GLU A 100 -15.01 0.51 -0.77
N GLY A 101 -15.61 -0.44 -0.03
CA GLY A 101 -15.41 -1.87 -0.22
C GLY A 101 -13.98 -2.33 0.12
N VAL A 102 -13.28 -1.64 1.03
CA VAL A 102 -11.90 -1.96 1.42
C VAL A 102 -11.82 -2.39 2.87
N GLY A 103 -11.18 -3.54 3.11
CA GLY A 103 -10.75 -3.98 4.42
C GLY A 103 -9.22 -4.15 4.47
N TYR A 104 -8.61 -3.74 5.57
CA TYR A 104 -7.21 -4.03 5.88
C TYR A 104 -7.11 -4.39 7.35
N LEU A 105 -6.96 -5.68 7.64
CA LEU A 105 -7.06 -6.24 8.98
C LEU A 105 -5.79 -7.03 9.33
N LEU A 106 -5.39 -6.97 10.59
CA LEU A 106 -4.35 -7.83 11.11
C LEU A 106 -4.88 -9.25 11.31
N LYS A 107 -4.07 -10.29 11.01
CA LYS A 107 -4.44 -11.70 11.17
C LYS A 107 -4.87 -12.04 12.61
N GLU A 108 -4.37 -11.34 13.61
CA GLU A 108 -4.79 -11.49 15.00
C GLU A 108 -6.25 -11.12 15.25
N ARG A 109 -6.87 -10.27 14.40
CA ARG A 109 -8.28 -9.90 14.49
C ARG A 109 -9.23 -11.03 14.16
N VAL A 110 -8.78 -12.05 13.44
CA VAL A 110 -9.56 -13.26 13.14
C VAL A 110 -9.97 -14.00 14.43
N GLY A 111 -9.19 -13.84 15.51
CA GLY A 111 -9.49 -14.38 16.83
C GLY A 111 -10.72 -13.76 17.52
N ASP A 112 -11.08 -12.53 17.18
CA ASP A 112 -12.36 -11.92 17.58
C ASP A 112 -13.40 -12.18 16.48
N ILE A 113 -14.10 -13.30 16.61
CA ILE A 113 -14.99 -13.84 15.59
C ILE A 113 -16.07 -12.82 15.18
N ASP A 114 -16.74 -12.22 16.16
CA ASP A 114 -17.86 -11.30 15.91
C ASP A 114 -17.36 -10.02 15.22
N GLU A 115 -16.23 -9.48 15.64
CA GLU A 115 -15.63 -8.28 15.03
C GLU A 115 -15.19 -8.58 13.61
N PHE A 116 -14.51 -9.71 13.38
CA PHE A 116 -14.01 -10.11 12.06
C PHE A 116 -15.16 -10.34 11.06
N VAL A 117 -16.18 -11.12 11.44
CA VAL A 117 -17.36 -11.38 10.60
C VAL A 117 -18.11 -10.09 10.29
N SER A 118 -18.26 -9.20 11.29
CA SER A 118 -18.86 -7.88 11.11
C SER A 118 -18.07 -7.02 10.14
N ALA A 119 -16.72 -7.00 10.24
CA ALA A 119 -15.84 -6.26 9.34
C ALA A 119 -15.96 -6.77 7.90
N VAL A 120 -15.87 -8.07 7.67
CA VAL A 120 -16.03 -8.69 6.34
C VAL A 120 -17.42 -8.39 5.74
N THR A 121 -18.48 -8.50 6.56
CA THR A 121 -19.84 -8.20 6.12
C THR A 121 -20.02 -6.72 5.75
N ARG A 122 -19.40 -5.81 6.51
CA ARG A 122 -19.42 -4.36 6.22
C ARG A 122 -18.72 -4.06 4.90
N VAL A 123 -17.56 -4.66 4.64
CA VAL A 123 -16.81 -4.48 3.39
C VAL A 123 -17.61 -5.06 2.20
N ALA A 124 -18.24 -6.22 2.35
CA ALA A 124 -19.12 -6.80 1.34
C ALA A 124 -20.30 -5.90 0.93
N ARG A 125 -20.68 -4.95 1.80
CA ARG A 125 -21.75 -3.97 1.54
C ARG A 125 -21.23 -2.60 1.09
N GLY A 126 -19.98 -2.53 0.68
CA GLY A 126 -19.32 -1.29 0.22
C GLY A 126 -18.80 -0.39 1.34
N GLY A 127 -18.87 -0.80 2.62
CA GLY A 127 -18.23 -0.08 3.72
C GLY A 127 -16.72 -0.34 3.79
N SER A 128 -16.05 0.30 4.76
CA SER A 128 -14.62 0.11 4.99
C SER A 128 -14.35 -0.51 6.37
N ALA A 129 -13.28 -1.31 6.48
CA ALA A 129 -12.82 -1.92 7.72
C ALA A 129 -11.28 -1.84 7.80
N LEU A 130 -10.77 -0.80 8.45
CA LEU A 130 -9.34 -0.62 8.66
C LEU A 130 -9.00 -0.83 10.13
N ASP A 131 -7.96 -1.64 10.39
CA ASP A 131 -7.46 -1.82 11.74
C ASP A 131 -6.96 -0.49 12.31
N SER A 132 -7.26 -0.24 13.58
CA SER A 132 -6.86 1.01 14.26
C SER A 132 -5.34 1.21 14.29
N GLU A 133 -4.56 0.14 14.35
CA GLU A 133 -3.10 0.20 14.28
C GLU A 133 -2.63 0.63 12.89
N VAL A 134 -3.28 0.14 11.83
CA VAL A 134 -2.99 0.56 10.44
C VAL A 134 -3.26 2.05 10.28
N ILE A 135 -4.44 2.52 10.74
CA ILE A 135 -4.79 3.95 10.72
C ILE A 135 -3.76 4.78 11.49
N ALA A 136 -3.40 4.35 12.70
CA ALA A 136 -2.41 5.06 13.52
C ALA A 136 -1.04 5.15 12.82
N ARG A 137 -0.61 4.10 12.10
CA ARG A 137 0.63 4.12 11.33
C ARG A 137 0.54 4.98 10.08
N MET A 138 -0.59 4.96 9.35
CA MET A 138 -0.84 5.84 8.20
C MET A 138 -0.77 7.33 8.59
N LEU A 139 -1.26 7.68 9.78
CA LEU A 139 -1.28 9.05 10.28
C LEU A 139 0.05 9.50 10.93
N ARG A 140 0.97 8.57 11.20
CA ARG A 140 2.29 8.94 11.72
C ARG A 140 3.10 9.65 10.62
N PRO A 141 3.72 10.79 10.94
CA PRO A 141 4.71 11.38 10.04
C PRO A 141 5.78 10.34 9.74
N ARG A 142 6.04 10.05 8.47
CA ARG A 142 7.15 9.17 8.11
C ARG A 142 8.43 9.71 8.73
N PRO A 143 9.23 8.89 9.42
CA PRO A 143 10.53 9.32 9.89
C PRO A 143 11.34 9.81 8.69
N ILE A 144 11.94 10.98 8.84
CA ILE A 144 12.81 11.52 7.78
C ILE A 144 14.07 10.64 7.79
N PRO A 145 14.41 9.98 6.66
CA PRO A 145 15.65 9.22 6.57
C PRO A 145 16.86 10.06 7.01
N GLU A 146 17.80 9.46 7.72
CA GLU A 146 18.94 10.16 8.30
C GLU A 146 19.74 10.94 7.24
N GLU A 147 19.87 10.38 6.04
CA GLU A 147 20.53 11.01 4.90
C GLU A 147 19.82 12.28 4.42
N LEU A 148 18.52 12.38 4.63
CA LEU A 148 17.70 13.54 4.25
C LEU A 148 17.39 14.48 5.42
N ALA A 149 17.79 14.13 6.64
CA ALA A 149 17.59 14.94 7.85
C ALA A 149 18.16 16.36 7.76
N PRO A 150 19.31 16.61 7.08
CA PRO A 150 19.85 17.98 6.91
C PRO A 150 18.98 18.91 6.06
N LEU A 151 18.04 18.33 5.27
CA LEU A 151 17.20 19.12 4.36
C LEU A 151 15.98 19.70 5.09
N THR A 152 15.68 20.96 4.79
CA THR A 152 14.41 21.56 5.21
C THR A 152 13.21 20.91 4.50
N PRO A 153 11.97 21.03 5.01
CA PRO A 153 10.78 20.52 4.33
C PRO A 153 10.67 20.99 2.87
N ARG A 154 11.05 22.25 2.60
CA ARG A 154 10.99 22.81 1.25
C ARG A 154 12.06 22.25 0.32
N GLU A 155 13.26 22.03 0.83
CA GLU A 155 14.35 21.39 0.08
C GLU A 155 14.01 19.91 -0.23
N ARG A 156 13.37 19.20 0.70
CA ARG A 156 12.88 17.84 0.45
C ARG A 156 11.79 17.81 -0.63
N ALA A 157 10.82 18.73 -0.58
CA ALA A 157 9.79 18.84 -1.62
C ALA A 157 10.38 19.11 -3.01
N VAL A 158 11.41 19.99 -3.09
CA VAL A 158 12.13 20.21 -4.36
C VAL A 158 12.87 18.97 -4.82
N LEU A 159 13.52 18.23 -3.90
CA LEU A 159 14.23 16.99 -4.23
C LEU A 159 13.28 15.87 -4.68
N ALA A 160 12.11 15.75 -4.05
CA ALA A 160 11.05 14.82 -4.47
C ALA A 160 10.60 15.12 -5.91
N ALA A 161 10.26 16.37 -6.21
CA ALA A 161 9.87 16.79 -7.54
C ALA A 161 10.99 16.61 -8.60
N MET A 162 12.26 16.71 -8.17
CA MET A 162 13.40 16.33 -9.04
C MET A 162 13.42 14.83 -9.34
N ALA A 163 13.05 13.98 -8.37
CA ALA A 163 13.00 12.53 -8.54
C ALA A 163 11.83 12.09 -9.44
N GLU A 164 10.75 12.85 -9.48
CA GLU A 164 9.65 12.71 -10.45
C GLU A 164 10.04 13.14 -11.88
N GLY A 165 11.27 13.64 -12.09
CA GLY A 165 11.76 14.04 -13.40
C GLY A 165 11.40 15.47 -13.81
N LEU A 166 10.78 16.28 -12.94
CA LEU A 166 10.37 17.64 -13.28
C LEU A 166 11.56 18.57 -13.52
N SER A 167 11.48 19.43 -14.53
CA SER A 167 12.43 20.54 -14.75
C SER A 167 12.29 21.61 -13.65
N ASN A 168 13.24 22.54 -13.54
CA ASN A 168 13.11 23.65 -12.58
C ASN A 168 11.84 24.49 -12.80
N GLN A 169 11.40 24.66 -14.05
CA GLN A 169 10.13 25.30 -14.36
C GLN A 169 8.93 24.46 -13.90
N GLY A 170 8.96 23.14 -14.13
CA GLY A 170 7.93 22.22 -13.65
C GLY A 170 7.84 22.22 -12.12
N ILE A 171 8.98 22.21 -11.42
CA ILE A 171 9.04 22.31 -9.95
C ILE A 171 8.49 23.66 -9.47
N ALA A 172 8.86 24.77 -10.15
CA ALA A 172 8.36 26.09 -9.80
C ALA A 172 6.82 26.15 -9.89
N HIS A 173 6.24 25.57 -10.94
CA HIS A 173 4.80 25.49 -11.12
C HIS A 173 4.14 24.58 -10.07
N ALA A 174 4.68 23.35 -9.90
CA ALA A 174 4.12 22.37 -8.96
C ALA A 174 4.14 22.84 -7.49
N LEU A 175 5.20 23.56 -7.10
CA LEU A 175 5.38 24.03 -5.73
C LEU A 175 4.94 25.48 -5.51
N LEU A 176 4.38 26.16 -6.52
CA LEU A 176 3.93 27.55 -6.48
C LEU A 176 5.02 28.54 -5.98
N ILE A 177 6.25 28.43 -6.54
CA ILE A 177 7.39 29.30 -6.25
C ILE A 177 8.06 29.79 -7.53
N SER A 178 8.93 30.79 -7.42
CA SER A 178 9.69 31.27 -8.56
C SER A 178 10.80 30.29 -8.97
N SER A 179 11.17 30.27 -10.25
CA SER A 179 12.31 29.49 -10.76
C SER A 179 13.63 29.81 -10.04
N ALA A 180 13.85 31.09 -9.70
CA ALA A 180 15.00 31.51 -8.91
C ALA A 180 15.01 30.90 -7.49
N ALA A 181 13.84 30.74 -6.86
CA ALA A 181 13.72 30.03 -5.59
C ALA A 181 14.04 28.54 -5.72
N VAL A 182 13.59 27.89 -6.81
CA VAL A 182 13.93 26.48 -7.10
C VAL A 182 15.44 26.32 -7.23
N GLU A 183 16.13 27.17 -8.00
CA GLU A 183 17.59 27.11 -8.16
C GLU A 183 18.33 27.26 -6.83
N LYS A 184 17.86 28.17 -5.97
CA LYS A 184 18.40 28.34 -4.62
C LYS A 184 18.23 27.07 -3.79
N HIS A 185 17.05 26.44 -3.82
CA HIS A 185 16.80 25.19 -3.09
C HIS A 185 17.62 24.03 -3.66
N VAL A 186 17.71 23.88 -4.97
CA VAL A 186 18.54 22.84 -5.63
C VAL A 186 20.02 22.98 -5.22
N THR A 187 20.54 24.21 -5.21
CA THR A 187 21.91 24.48 -4.75
C THR A 187 22.10 24.12 -3.27
N ALA A 188 21.13 24.44 -2.43
CA ALA A 188 21.15 24.08 -1.01
C ALA A 188 21.10 22.56 -0.80
N VAL A 189 20.27 21.84 -1.56
CA VAL A 189 20.19 20.37 -1.55
C VAL A 189 21.54 19.76 -1.88
N PHE A 190 22.18 20.18 -2.98
CA PHE A 190 23.50 19.64 -3.36
C PHE A 190 24.54 19.86 -2.26
N ARG A 191 24.59 21.05 -1.69
CA ARG A 191 25.51 21.38 -0.60
C ARG A 191 25.26 20.51 0.64
N LYS A 192 24.01 20.40 1.09
CA LYS A 192 23.64 19.68 2.32
C LYS A 192 23.81 18.17 2.19
N LEU A 193 23.60 17.63 1.00
CA LEU A 193 23.85 16.23 0.68
C LEU A 193 25.32 15.96 0.28
N SER A 194 26.21 16.95 0.41
CA SER A 194 27.65 16.82 0.04
C SER A 194 27.85 16.29 -1.39
N ILE A 195 27.03 16.77 -2.33
CA ILE A 195 27.13 16.40 -3.73
C ILE A 195 28.06 17.39 -4.42
N THR A 196 29.33 16.97 -4.58
CA THR A 196 30.36 17.71 -5.30
C THR A 196 30.30 17.40 -6.79
N SER A 197 30.81 18.31 -7.63
CA SER A 197 30.91 18.07 -9.07
C SER A 197 32.34 17.63 -9.39
N ASP A 198 32.53 16.35 -9.63
CA ASP A 198 33.83 15.79 -10.04
C ASP A 198 33.94 15.67 -11.57
N GLY A 199 33.30 16.57 -12.31
CA GLY A 199 33.39 16.67 -13.78
C GLY A 199 32.75 15.55 -14.60
N ALA A 200 32.62 14.37 -14.08
CA ALA A 200 32.10 13.19 -14.79
C ALA A 200 30.63 12.82 -14.44
N GLU A 201 30.06 13.38 -13.37
CA GLU A 201 28.75 13.00 -12.89
C GLU A 201 27.77 14.17 -12.79
N HIS A 202 26.53 13.93 -13.24
CA HIS A 202 25.45 14.91 -13.10
C HIS A 202 24.95 14.99 -11.66
N ARG A 203 25.21 16.12 -10.97
CA ARG A 203 24.78 16.38 -9.57
C ARG A 203 23.30 16.10 -9.34
N ARG A 204 22.46 16.44 -10.33
CA ARG A 204 21.02 16.20 -10.25
C ARG A 204 20.70 14.71 -10.16
N VAL A 205 21.35 13.88 -10.97
CA VAL A 205 21.17 12.42 -10.96
C VAL A 205 21.60 11.84 -9.62
N ARG A 206 22.76 12.27 -9.08
CA ARG A 206 23.22 11.81 -7.76
C ARG A 206 22.26 12.18 -6.64
N ALA A 207 21.69 13.39 -6.68
CA ALA A 207 20.70 13.81 -5.68
C ALA A 207 19.43 12.92 -5.72
N VAL A 208 18.95 12.66 -6.93
CA VAL A 208 17.78 11.78 -7.14
C VAL A 208 18.08 10.35 -6.68
N LEU A 209 19.22 9.78 -7.04
CA LEU A 209 19.60 8.44 -6.59
C LEU A 209 19.69 8.34 -5.06
N ARG A 210 20.28 9.33 -4.38
CA ARG A 210 20.29 9.39 -2.91
C ARG A 210 18.88 9.43 -2.32
N TYR A 211 18.01 10.24 -2.90
CA TYR A 211 16.62 10.32 -2.46
C TYR A 211 15.91 8.97 -2.60
N LEU A 212 16.01 8.33 -3.76
CA LEU A 212 15.38 7.05 -4.02
C LEU A 212 15.94 5.92 -3.13
N THR A 213 17.26 5.90 -2.87
CA THR A 213 17.88 4.94 -1.96
C THR A 213 17.41 5.15 -0.52
N ALA A 214 17.37 6.40 -0.06
CA ALA A 214 16.90 6.72 1.29
C ALA A 214 15.41 6.38 1.52
N GLN A 215 14.59 6.32 0.48
CA GLN A 215 13.18 5.93 0.58
C GLN A 215 12.95 4.41 0.62
N ARG A 216 13.97 3.62 0.31
CA ARG A 216 13.90 2.15 0.30
C ARG A 216 14.36 1.49 1.60
N THR A 217 14.92 2.27 2.50
CA THR A 217 15.42 1.85 3.82
C THR A 217 14.38 2.13 4.90
#